data_929c765c8699979db35951640a624d07
#
_entry.id   929c765c8699979db35951640a624d07
#
_cell.length_a   1.000
_cell.length_b   1.000
_cell.length_c   1.000
_cell.angle_alpha   90.00
_cell.angle_beta   90.00
_cell.angle_gamma   90.00
#
_symmetry.space_group_name_H-M   'P 1'
#
loop_
_entity.id
_entity.type
_entity.pdbx_description
1 polymer ?
#
loop_
_entity_poly.entity_id
_entity_poly.type
_entity_poly.pdbx_seq_one_letter_code
_entity_poly.pdbx_strand_id
1 'polypeptide(L)'
;MTDLHRLYALSHSLYSGRARAYLIKQRIAFQERSTGHESFKAEVLPKAKLATIPTLVTPAGEVIRDGAAIIEHFESANGRPSQPQGACQQIISALFDVIGHDGLLRPAMHYRWNFPDDNLEFVRYHFLHSQRDVPERGAKTEAMMNRMRHAAMVFGVTEQSQKLVEELYLEYLDALNAHFESYPYLLGWRPCIGDFGLLAPMYAHLGRDPHPARLMQQRAPAVCRWVERMNREDQDAPEFFNAGSDFLADDEVPETLVEVLKILAE
;
A
#
# COMPACT_ATOMS: atom_id res chain seq x y z
N MET A 1 -14.53 22.33 16.88
CA MET A 1 -13.63 21.62 15.93
C MET A 1 -14.03 20.17 16.01
N THR A 2 -14.51 19.57 14.92
CA THR A 2 -14.78 18.13 14.88
C THR A 2 -13.45 17.43 15.14
N ASP A 3 -13.40 16.61 16.21
CA ASP A 3 -12.21 15.81 16.50
C ASP A 3 -11.98 14.84 15.34
N LEU A 4 -10.87 15.03 14.63
CA LEU A 4 -10.50 14.19 13.49
C LEU A 4 -9.94 12.84 13.96
N HIS A 5 -10.08 11.82 13.15
CA HIS A 5 -9.26 10.62 13.29
C HIS A 5 -7.78 10.98 13.20
N ARG A 6 -6.92 10.31 13.98
CA ARG A 6 -5.46 10.48 13.90
C ARG A 6 -4.84 9.18 13.43
N LEU A 7 -4.33 9.19 12.20
CA LEU A 7 -3.61 8.07 11.60
C LEU A 7 -2.12 8.22 11.89
N TYR A 8 -1.57 7.36 12.73
CA TYR A 8 -0.13 7.24 12.90
C TYR A 8 0.43 6.33 11.82
N ALA A 9 1.13 6.93 10.87
CA ALA A 9 1.56 6.29 9.64
C ALA A 9 2.80 6.98 9.08
N LEU A 10 3.41 6.38 8.06
CA LEU A 10 4.55 6.94 7.34
C LEU A 10 4.35 6.71 5.84
N SER A 11 4.62 7.73 5.02
CA SER A 11 4.43 7.65 3.57
C SER A 11 5.30 6.59 2.89
N HIS A 12 6.44 6.24 3.49
CA HIS A 12 7.37 5.21 3.02
C HIS A 12 7.16 3.84 3.67
N SER A 13 6.14 3.69 4.50
CA SER A 13 5.76 2.41 5.10
C SER A 13 4.72 1.72 4.22
N LEU A 14 5.04 0.52 3.76
CA LEU A 14 4.19 -0.33 2.95
C LEU A 14 2.78 -0.48 3.57
N TYR A 15 2.71 -0.94 4.81
CA TYR A 15 1.43 -1.18 5.48
C TYR A 15 0.60 0.10 5.75
N SER A 16 1.26 1.26 5.86
CA SER A 16 0.56 2.54 6.05
C SER A 16 -0.21 2.99 4.81
N GLY A 17 0.28 2.67 3.61
CA GLY A 17 -0.33 3.04 2.34
C GLY A 17 -1.74 2.49 2.18
N ARG A 18 -1.96 1.24 2.58
CA ARG A 18 -3.26 0.56 2.55
C ARG A 18 -4.34 1.33 3.32
N ALA A 19 -4.10 1.61 4.59
CA ALA A 19 -5.06 2.31 5.45
C ALA A 19 -5.28 3.75 4.99
N ARG A 20 -4.19 4.47 4.63
CA ARG A 20 -4.28 5.84 4.13
C ARG A 20 -5.15 5.95 2.90
N ALA A 21 -4.91 5.12 1.89
CA ALA A 21 -5.68 5.15 0.64
C ALA A 21 -7.16 4.83 0.87
N TYR A 22 -7.46 3.88 1.75
CA TYR A 22 -8.84 3.57 2.13
C TYR A 22 -9.53 4.80 2.74
N LEU A 23 -8.91 5.44 3.75
CA LEU A 23 -9.48 6.62 4.38
C LEU A 23 -9.72 7.76 3.37
N ILE A 24 -8.79 7.98 2.43
CA ILE A 24 -8.92 8.96 1.35
C ILE A 24 -10.11 8.59 0.45
N LYS A 25 -10.15 7.37 -0.09
CA LYS A 25 -11.20 6.92 -1.01
C LYS A 25 -12.59 6.95 -0.39
N GLN A 26 -12.70 6.63 0.90
CA GLN A 26 -13.97 6.68 1.63
C GLN A 26 -14.29 8.08 2.20
N ARG A 27 -13.46 9.10 1.90
CA ARG A 27 -13.63 10.48 2.36
C ARG A 27 -13.75 10.60 3.88
N ILE A 28 -13.03 9.73 4.60
CA ILE A 28 -12.96 9.76 6.05
C ILE A 28 -11.92 10.79 6.46
N ALA A 29 -12.36 11.83 7.16
CA ALA A 29 -11.47 12.92 7.56
C ALA A 29 -10.48 12.47 8.65
N PHE A 30 -9.19 12.64 8.40
CA PHE A 30 -8.12 12.28 9.34
C PHE A 30 -6.93 13.24 9.27
N GLN A 31 -6.13 13.22 10.33
CA GLN A 31 -4.82 13.85 10.39
C GLN A 31 -3.76 12.75 10.44
N GLU A 32 -2.82 12.75 9.50
CA GLU A 32 -1.67 11.84 9.56
C GLU A 32 -0.57 12.41 10.46
N ARG A 33 0.01 11.53 11.29
CA ARG A 33 1.12 11.85 12.20
C ARG A 33 2.18 10.75 12.13
N SER A 34 3.45 11.12 12.23
CA SER A 34 4.52 10.12 12.38
C SER A 34 4.55 9.54 13.81
N THR A 35 5.18 8.37 13.95
CA THR A 35 5.44 7.77 15.27
C THR A 35 6.39 8.60 16.14
N GLY A 36 7.12 9.53 15.54
CA GLY A 36 7.94 10.51 16.24
C GLY A 36 7.14 11.62 16.92
N HIS A 37 5.86 11.80 16.58
CA HIS A 37 5.02 12.80 17.24
C HIS A 37 4.78 12.43 18.70
N GLU A 38 4.82 13.42 19.61
CA GLU A 38 4.70 13.21 21.06
C GLU A 38 3.43 12.49 21.49
N SER A 39 2.31 12.76 20.79
CA SER A 39 1.02 12.11 21.05
C SER A 39 1.03 10.60 20.80
N PHE A 40 1.93 10.07 19.95
CA PHE A 40 2.05 8.62 19.77
C PHE A 40 2.43 7.93 21.08
N LYS A 41 3.41 8.46 21.78
CA LYS A 41 3.82 7.92 23.08
C LYS A 41 2.76 8.10 24.16
N ALA A 42 2.03 9.22 24.14
CA ALA A 42 1.03 9.54 25.15
C ALA A 42 -0.30 8.80 24.95
N GLU A 43 -0.77 8.68 23.70
CA GLU A 43 -2.10 8.19 23.38
C GLU A 43 -2.12 6.72 22.90
N VAL A 44 -1.08 6.32 22.13
CA VAL A 44 -1.06 5.02 21.47
C VAL A 44 -0.39 3.95 22.32
N LEU A 45 0.85 4.17 22.77
CA LEU A 45 1.63 3.14 23.45
C LEU A 45 0.96 2.58 24.71
N PRO A 46 0.29 3.36 25.57
CA PRO A 46 -0.38 2.82 26.76
C PRO A 46 -1.50 1.82 26.44
N LYS A 47 -2.16 2.00 25.28
CA LYS A 47 -3.29 1.18 24.84
C LYS A 47 -2.85 0.06 23.89
N ALA A 48 -1.99 0.38 22.93
CA ALA A 48 -1.56 -0.55 21.88
C ALA A 48 -0.49 -1.53 22.34
N LYS A 49 0.29 -1.21 23.37
CA LYS A 49 1.44 -1.98 23.91
C LYS A 49 2.61 -2.19 22.93
N LEU A 50 2.40 -1.96 21.64
CA LEU A 50 3.39 -2.10 20.57
C LEU A 50 3.45 -0.82 19.71
N ALA A 51 4.66 -0.44 19.31
CA ALA A 51 4.91 0.69 18.43
C ALA A 51 4.85 0.24 16.96
N THR A 52 3.65 -0.06 16.46
CA THR A 52 3.42 -0.47 15.07
C THR A 52 2.62 0.57 14.29
N ILE A 53 2.80 0.60 12.99
CA ILE A 53 2.06 1.42 12.03
C ILE A 53 1.51 0.54 10.89
N PRO A 54 0.34 0.88 10.33
CA PRO A 54 -0.53 1.99 10.72
C PRO A 54 -1.25 1.76 12.05
N THR A 55 -1.53 2.83 12.77
CA THR A 55 -2.40 2.82 13.95
C THR A 55 -3.32 4.02 13.88
N LEU A 56 -4.62 3.80 14.01
CA LEU A 56 -5.65 4.85 14.03
C LEU A 56 -6.12 5.10 15.47
N VAL A 57 -6.27 6.38 15.82
CA VAL A 57 -6.97 6.80 17.02
C VAL A 57 -8.24 7.52 16.60
N THR A 58 -9.39 7.00 17.00
CA THR A 58 -10.70 7.62 16.71
C THR A 58 -10.92 8.88 17.54
N PRO A 59 -11.89 9.75 17.18
CA PRO A 59 -12.31 10.87 18.02
C PRO A 59 -12.70 10.46 19.44
N ALA A 60 -13.28 9.27 19.62
CA ALA A 60 -13.64 8.72 20.92
C ALA A 60 -12.44 8.18 21.71
N GLY A 61 -11.23 8.20 21.13
CA GLY A 61 -10.00 7.73 21.78
C GLY A 61 -9.80 6.20 21.71
N GLU A 62 -10.54 5.51 20.87
CA GLU A 62 -10.29 4.09 20.54
C GLU A 62 -9.00 3.99 19.71
N VAL A 63 -8.21 2.95 19.97
CA VAL A 63 -6.95 2.66 19.25
C VAL A 63 -7.11 1.40 18.43
N ILE A 64 -7.07 1.55 17.11
CA ILE A 64 -7.19 0.47 16.14
C ILE A 64 -5.84 0.31 15.45
N ARG A 65 -5.27 -0.88 15.50
CA ARG A 65 -3.96 -1.21 14.94
C ARG A 65 -4.13 -2.13 13.75
N ASP A 66 -3.20 -2.01 12.80
CA ASP A 66 -3.16 -2.75 11.56
C ASP A 66 -4.08 -2.19 10.46
N GLY A 67 -3.60 -2.24 9.21
CA GLY A 67 -4.33 -1.70 8.06
C GLY A 67 -5.63 -2.43 7.78
N ALA A 68 -5.65 -3.76 7.94
CA ALA A 68 -6.87 -4.55 7.73
C ALA A 68 -7.93 -4.23 8.79
N ALA A 69 -7.52 -4.15 10.07
CA ALA A 69 -8.44 -3.82 11.16
C ALA A 69 -8.99 -2.39 11.05
N ILE A 70 -8.19 -1.43 10.58
CA ILE A 70 -8.65 -0.06 10.31
C ILE A 70 -9.70 -0.08 9.20
N ILE A 71 -9.45 -0.77 8.09
CA ILE A 71 -10.40 -0.91 6.98
C ILE A 71 -11.67 -1.59 7.46
N GLU A 72 -11.57 -2.73 8.15
CA GLU A 72 -12.74 -3.47 8.64
C GLU A 72 -13.62 -2.65 9.59
N HIS A 73 -13.02 -1.82 10.44
CA HIS A 73 -13.77 -0.91 11.32
C HIS A 73 -14.73 -0.01 10.52
N PHE A 74 -14.28 0.57 9.42
CA PHE A 74 -15.12 1.44 8.59
C PHE A 74 -16.01 0.67 7.61
N GLU A 75 -15.53 -0.44 7.04
CA GLU A 75 -16.34 -1.30 6.17
C GLU A 75 -17.58 -1.80 6.91
N SER A 76 -17.41 -2.30 8.13
CA SER A 76 -18.53 -2.78 8.97
C SER A 76 -19.51 -1.68 9.34
N ALA A 77 -19.03 -0.46 9.57
CA ALA A 77 -19.87 0.69 9.93
C ALA A 77 -20.63 1.27 8.74
N ASN A 78 -20.09 1.14 7.51
CA ASN A 78 -20.59 1.82 6.31
C ASN A 78 -21.21 0.89 5.27
N GLY A 79 -21.57 -0.35 5.63
CA GLY A 79 -22.23 -1.30 4.73
C GLY A 79 -21.31 -1.88 3.66
N ARG A 80 -20.02 -1.99 3.94
CA ARG A 80 -18.99 -2.66 3.12
C ARG A 80 -18.87 -2.11 1.69
N PRO A 81 -18.60 -0.81 1.51
CA PRO A 81 -18.57 -0.18 0.20
C PRO A 81 -17.47 -0.73 -0.74
N SER A 82 -16.41 -1.33 -0.20
CA SER A 82 -15.30 -1.89 -0.98
C SER A 82 -15.39 -3.41 -1.17
N GLN A 83 -16.51 -4.02 -0.81
CA GLN A 83 -16.73 -5.44 -0.96
C GLN A 83 -17.73 -5.71 -2.10
N PRO A 84 -17.32 -6.41 -3.18
CA PRO A 84 -18.25 -6.88 -4.20
C PRO A 84 -19.33 -7.80 -3.63
N GLN A 85 -20.47 -7.92 -4.31
CA GLN A 85 -21.56 -8.82 -3.88
C GLN A 85 -21.33 -10.26 -4.34
N GLY A 86 -20.68 -10.47 -5.49
CA GLY A 86 -20.43 -11.76 -6.07
C GLY A 86 -19.32 -12.55 -5.36
N ALA A 87 -19.48 -13.86 -5.25
CA ALA A 87 -18.53 -14.72 -4.53
C ALA A 87 -17.17 -14.84 -5.23
N CYS A 88 -17.15 -14.87 -6.57
CA CYS A 88 -15.90 -14.93 -7.34
C CYS A 88 -15.10 -13.63 -7.15
N GLN A 89 -15.75 -12.49 -7.29
CA GLN A 89 -15.13 -11.18 -7.08
C GLN A 89 -14.65 -11.01 -5.63
N GLN A 90 -15.36 -11.50 -4.62
CA GLN A 90 -14.92 -11.49 -3.23
C GLN A 90 -13.64 -12.31 -3.02
N ILE A 91 -13.56 -13.50 -3.62
CA ILE A 91 -12.36 -14.35 -3.58
C ILE A 91 -11.18 -13.65 -4.26
N ILE A 92 -11.38 -13.11 -5.46
CA ILE A 92 -10.34 -12.37 -6.18
C ILE A 92 -9.86 -11.16 -5.38
N SER A 93 -10.78 -10.37 -4.83
CA SER A 93 -10.45 -9.24 -3.97
C SER A 93 -9.58 -9.66 -2.76
N ALA A 94 -9.95 -10.76 -2.09
CA ALA A 94 -9.19 -11.29 -0.96
C ALA A 94 -7.81 -11.81 -1.37
N LEU A 95 -7.70 -12.47 -2.53
CA LEU A 95 -6.41 -12.91 -3.06
C LEU A 95 -5.48 -11.75 -3.34
N PHE A 96 -5.95 -10.70 -4.03
CA PHE A 96 -5.13 -9.51 -4.29
C PHE A 96 -4.77 -8.73 -3.02
N ASP A 97 -5.59 -8.78 -1.99
CA ASP A 97 -5.24 -8.25 -0.68
C ASP A 97 -4.02 -8.96 -0.08
N VAL A 98 -4.02 -10.31 -0.08
CA VAL A 98 -2.89 -11.12 0.42
C VAL A 98 -1.66 -10.95 -0.47
N ILE A 99 -1.82 -11.01 -1.81
CA ILE A 99 -0.75 -10.79 -2.77
C ILE A 99 -0.05 -9.45 -2.52
N GLY A 100 -0.83 -8.41 -2.29
CA GLY A 100 -0.29 -7.08 -2.04
C GLY A 100 0.56 -7.00 -0.78
N HIS A 101 0.01 -7.38 0.36
CA HIS A 101 0.71 -7.14 1.63
C HIS A 101 1.75 -8.21 2.00
N ASP A 102 1.67 -9.42 1.45
CA ASP A 102 2.62 -10.51 1.71
C ASP A 102 3.38 -10.93 0.43
N GLY A 103 2.69 -11.16 -0.68
CA GLY A 103 3.30 -11.68 -1.90
C GLY A 103 4.33 -10.73 -2.52
N LEU A 104 4.01 -9.45 -2.61
CA LEU A 104 4.90 -8.42 -3.17
C LEU A 104 5.90 -7.82 -2.17
N LEU A 105 5.99 -8.37 -0.97
CA LEU A 105 6.95 -7.89 0.03
C LEU A 105 8.40 -8.12 -0.44
N ARG A 106 8.68 -9.23 -1.11
CA ARG A 106 10.03 -9.53 -1.66
C ARG A 106 10.47 -8.49 -2.68
N PRO A 107 9.76 -8.25 -3.79
CA PRO A 107 10.17 -7.21 -4.73
C PRO A 107 10.20 -5.82 -4.06
N ALA A 108 9.26 -5.47 -3.20
CA ALA A 108 9.26 -4.20 -2.49
C ALA A 108 10.53 -3.98 -1.64
N MET A 109 10.99 -5.02 -0.93
CA MET A 109 12.21 -4.96 -0.12
C MET A 109 13.47 -5.02 -0.99
N HIS A 110 13.48 -5.86 -2.03
CA HIS A 110 14.58 -5.95 -2.98
C HIS A 110 14.86 -4.61 -3.64
N TYR A 111 13.86 -4.03 -4.28
CA TYR A 111 14.02 -2.77 -5.01
C TYR A 111 14.36 -1.59 -4.10
N ARG A 112 13.93 -1.59 -2.85
CA ARG A 112 14.30 -0.54 -1.87
C ARG A 112 15.77 -0.60 -1.48
N TRP A 113 16.30 -1.78 -1.18
CA TRP A 113 17.57 -1.91 -0.48
C TRP A 113 18.75 -2.31 -1.36
N ASN A 114 18.51 -2.92 -2.52
CA ASN A 114 19.57 -3.42 -3.39
C ASN A 114 19.96 -2.46 -4.54
N PHE A 115 19.35 -1.27 -4.57
CA PHE A 115 19.68 -0.19 -5.50
C PHE A 115 20.05 1.10 -4.73
N PRO A 116 21.12 1.06 -3.89
CA PRO A 116 21.45 2.17 -3.00
C PRO A 116 21.84 3.45 -3.75
N ASP A 117 22.47 3.35 -4.92
CA ASP A 117 22.91 4.50 -5.70
C ASP A 117 21.74 5.40 -6.10
N ASP A 118 20.60 4.82 -6.41
CA ASP A 118 19.38 5.56 -6.75
C ASP A 118 18.54 5.92 -5.50
N ASN A 119 18.45 5.02 -4.50
CA ASN A 119 17.42 5.08 -3.48
C ASN A 119 17.88 5.64 -2.13
N LEU A 120 19.19 5.48 -1.78
CA LEU A 120 19.63 5.61 -0.38
C LEU A 120 19.29 6.97 0.22
N GLU A 121 19.56 8.06 -0.48
CA GLU A 121 19.32 9.42 0.04
C GLU A 121 17.81 9.72 0.20
N PHE A 122 16.99 9.26 -0.76
CA PHE A 122 15.54 9.39 -0.67
C PHE A 122 14.96 8.60 0.52
N VAL A 123 15.39 7.36 0.69
CA VAL A 123 14.96 6.50 1.80
C VAL A 123 15.41 7.08 3.13
N ARG A 124 16.69 7.50 3.23
CA ARG A 124 17.25 8.15 4.42
C ARG A 124 16.48 9.40 4.82
N TYR A 125 16.14 10.26 3.87
CA TYR A 125 15.33 11.45 4.12
C TYR A 125 14.03 11.09 4.84
N HIS A 126 13.29 10.09 4.35
CA HIS A 126 12.01 9.69 4.94
C HIS A 126 12.17 9.07 6.33
N PHE A 127 13.16 8.22 6.53
CA PHE A 127 13.45 7.66 7.86
C PHE A 127 13.86 8.74 8.85
N LEU A 128 14.71 9.68 8.45
CA LEU A 128 15.14 10.79 9.29
C LEU A 128 13.95 11.66 9.72
N HIS A 129 13.10 12.07 8.77
CA HIS A 129 11.98 12.97 9.05
C HIS A 129 10.78 12.28 9.72
N SER A 130 10.81 10.97 9.88
CA SER A 130 9.86 10.24 10.71
C SER A 130 10.20 10.27 12.22
N GLN A 131 11.43 10.62 12.56
CA GLN A 131 11.92 10.68 13.93
C GLN A 131 11.73 12.09 14.54
N ARG A 132 11.68 12.17 15.88
CA ARG A 132 11.74 13.45 16.58
C ARG A 132 13.07 14.14 16.31
N ASP A 133 13.04 15.45 16.30
CA ASP A 133 14.25 16.27 16.18
C ASP A 133 14.97 16.32 17.52
N VAL A 134 15.88 15.38 17.72
CA VAL A 134 16.72 15.22 18.92
C VAL A 134 18.16 14.91 18.48
N PRO A 135 19.17 15.15 19.31
CA PRO A 135 20.59 14.94 18.94
C PRO A 135 20.88 13.54 18.38
N GLU A 136 20.21 12.51 18.90
CA GLU A 136 20.42 11.11 18.48
C GLU A 136 19.62 10.71 17.21
N ARG A 137 18.88 11.63 16.59
CA ARG A 137 18.02 11.40 15.43
C ARG A 137 18.74 10.66 14.31
N GLY A 138 19.95 11.10 13.95
CA GLY A 138 20.76 10.47 12.92
C GLY A 138 21.10 9.00 13.25
N ALA A 139 21.61 8.75 14.44
CA ALA A 139 21.96 7.40 14.87
C ALA A 139 20.75 6.46 14.95
N LYS A 140 19.59 6.95 15.40
CA LYS A 140 18.33 6.18 15.40
C LYS A 140 17.85 5.87 14.00
N THR A 141 18.03 6.80 13.05
CA THR A 141 17.69 6.61 11.65
C THR A 141 18.52 5.47 11.04
N GLU A 142 19.84 5.51 11.21
CA GLU A 142 20.73 4.46 10.68
C GLU A 142 20.43 3.08 11.30
N ALA A 143 20.20 3.05 12.61
CA ALA A 143 19.82 1.79 13.28
C ALA A 143 18.50 1.22 12.74
N MET A 144 17.50 2.07 12.47
CA MET A 144 16.22 1.65 11.90
C MET A 144 16.38 1.18 10.45
N MET A 145 17.12 1.90 9.62
CA MET A 145 17.40 1.50 8.23
C MET A 145 18.13 0.16 8.17
N ASN A 146 19.15 -0.05 9.02
CA ASN A 146 19.90 -1.30 9.08
C ASN A 146 19.00 -2.46 9.52
N ARG A 147 18.09 -2.25 10.46
CA ARG A 147 17.10 -3.27 10.87
C ARG A 147 16.17 -3.63 9.69
N MET A 148 15.69 -2.65 8.93
CA MET A 148 14.83 -2.90 7.79
C MET A 148 15.57 -3.57 6.64
N ARG A 149 16.83 -3.21 6.39
CA ARG A 149 17.68 -3.90 5.41
C ARG A 149 17.92 -5.35 5.80
N HIS A 150 18.15 -5.63 7.08
CA HIS A 150 18.26 -7.01 7.56
C HIS A 150 16.95 -7.79 7.41
N ALA A 151 15.80 -7.16 7.63
CA ALA A 151 14.50 -7.79 7.43
C ALA A 151 14.27 -8.25 5.99
N ALA A 152 14.86 -7.58 4.97
CA ALA A 152 14.78 -8.02 3.58
C ALA A 152 15.31 -9.45 3.40
N MET A 153 16.40 -9.81 4.08
CA MET A 153 16.95 -11.18 4.07
C MET A 153 16.00 -12.19 4.69
N VAL A 154 15.35 -11.82 5.80
CA VAL A 154 14.36 -12.67 6.49
C VAL A 154 13.14 -12.92 5.58
N PHE A 155 12.78 -11.95 4.75
CA PHE A 155 11.71 -12.09 3.75
C PHE A 155 12.13 -12.84 2.47
N GLY A 156 13.35 -13.38 2.44
CA GLY A 156 13.84 -14.22 1.34
C GLY A 156 14.49 -13.44 0.19
N VAL A 157 14.90 -12.19 0.42
CA VAL A 157 15.72 -11.42 -0.54
C VAL A 157 17.18 -11.77 -0.32
N THR A 158 17.69 -12.70 -1.12
CA THR A 158 19.07 -13.19 -1.08
C THR A 158 19.72 -12.98 -2.46
N GLU A 159 21.05 -13.05 -2.56
CA GLU A 159 21.74 -12.96 -3.85
C GLU A 159 21.22 -13.98 -4.88
N GLN A 160 20.84 -15.18 -4.41
CA GLN A 160 20.31 -16.23 -5.27
C GLN A 160 18.89 -15.97 -5.76
N SER A 161 18.06 -15.23 -4.97
CA SER A 161 16.67 -14.95 -5.32
C SER A 161 16.47 -13.66 -6.11
N GLN A 162 17.42 -12.72 -6.10
CA GLN A 162 17.27 -11.38 -6.68
C GLN A 162 16.83 -11.42 -8.14
N LYS A 163 17.53 -12.21 -8.96
CA LYS A 163 17.22 -12.30 -10.40
C LYS A 163 15.78 -12.79 -10.64
N LEU A 164 15.38 -13.85 -9.95
CA LEU A 164 14.02 -14.37 -10.05
C LEU A 164 12.98 -13.35 -9.57
N VAL A 165 13.25 -12.64 -8.48
CA VAL A 165 12.38 -11.58 -7.96
C VAL A 165 12.19 -10.47 -8.99
N GLU A 166 13.27 -10.07 -9.68
CA GLU A 166 13.19 -9.06 -10.74
C GLU A 166 12.39 -9.55 -11.95
N GLU A 167 12.68 -10.76 -12.44
CA GLU A 167 11.98 -11.37 -13.57
C GLU A 167 10.47 -11.47 -13.30
N LEU A 168 10.07 -12.06 -12.18
CA LEU A 168 8.67 -12.18 -11.78
C LEU A 168 7.99 -10.83 -11.59
N TYR A 169 8.68 -9.85 -10.99
CA TYR A 169 8.12 -8.52 -10.81
C TYR A 169 7.89 -7.80 -12.14
N LEU A 170 8.80 -7.92 -13.11
CA LEU A 170 8.64 -7.33 -14.43
C LEU A 170 7.47 -7.96 -15.19
N GLU A 171 7.33 -9.27 -15.15
CA GLU A 171 6.21 -9.98 -15.75
C GLU A 171 4.87 -9.60 -15.09
N TYR A 172 4.87 -9.51 -13.76
CA TYR A 172 3.72 -9.04 -13.00
C TYR A 172 3.32 -7.61 -13.35
N LEU A 173 4.29 -6.69 -13.52
CA LEU A 173 4.04 -5.33 -13.95
C LEU A 173 3.40 -5.27 -15.35
N ASP A 174 3.88 -6.07 -16.30
CA ASP A 174 3.34 -6.11 -17.67
C ASP A 174 1.88 -6.58 -17.68
N ALA A 175 1.59 -7.64 -16.93
CA ALA A 175 0.23 -8.18 -16.83
C ALA A 175 -0.73 -7.20 -16.14
N LEU A 176 -0.31 -6.57 -15.04
CA LEU A 176 -1.08 -5.51 -14.38
C LEU A 176 -1.27 -4.30 -15.27
N ASN A 177 -0.27 -3.91 -16.05
CA ASN A 177 -0.39 -2.79 -16.98
C ASN A 177 -1.48 -3.06 -18.01
N ALA A 178 -1.48 -4.25 -18.63
CA ALA A 178 -2.52 -4.67 -19.57
C ALA A 178 -3.92 -4.65 -18.93
N HIS A 179 -4.02 -5.03 -17.66
CA HIS A 179 -5.29 -4.95 -16.94
C HIS A 179 -5.75 -3.49 -16.74
N PHE A 180 -4.88 -2.62 -16.20
CA PHE A 180 -5.22 -1.22 -15.89
C PHE A 180 -5.33 -0.32 -17.14
N GLU A 181 -4.97 -0.77 -18.32
CA GLU A 181 -5.33 -0.13 -19.59
C GLU A 181 -6.83 -0.26 -19.91
N SER A 182 -7.48 -1.31 -19.38
CA SER A 182 -8.89 -1.63 -19.65
C SER A 182 -9.82 -1.24 -18.48
N TYR A 183 -9.33 -1.28 -17.26
CA TYR A 183 -10.12 -1.06 -16.05
C TYR A 183 -9.40 -0.10 -15.09
N PRO A 184 -10.12 0.88 -14.49
CA PRO A 184 -9.51 1.79 -13.52
C PRO A 184 -9.14 1.14 -12.19
N TYR A 185 -9.77 0.03 -11.81
CA TYR A 185 -9.52 -0.77 -10.60
C TYR A 185 -9.61 -2.25 -10.92
N LEU A 186 -9.19 -3.11 -9.98
CA LEU A 186 -9.12 -4.56 -10.19
C LEU A 186 -10.44 -5.18 -10.69
N LEU A 187 -11.58 -4.77 -10.15
CA LEU A 187 -12.89 -5.38 -10.45
C LEU A 187 -13.89 -4.38 -11.06
N GLY A 188 -13.39 -3.43 -11.85
CA GLY A 188 -14.23 -2.49 -12.58
C GLY A 188 -14.00 -1.02 -12.19
N TRP A 189 -15.07 -0.32 -11.75
CA TRP A 189 -15.10 1.14 -11.70
C TRP A 189 -14.98 1.73 -10.28
N ARG A 190 -14.86 0.89 -9.27
CA ARG A 190 -14.61 1.28 -7.87
C ARG A 190 -13.59 0.34 -7.22
N PRO A 191 -12.78 0.83 -6.28
CA PRO A 191 -11.78 0.00 -5.64
C PRO A 191 -12.41 -1.05 -4.72
N CYS A 192 -11.92 -2.28 -4.80
CA CYS A 192 -12.20 -3.35 -3.84
C CYS A 192 -11.11 -3.42 -2.75
N ILE A 193 -11.29 -4.30 -1.76
CA ILE A 193 -10.29 -4.54 -0.70
C ILE A 193 -8.94 -4.93 -1.29
N GLY A 194 -8.93 -5.71 -2.37
CA GLY A 194 -7.73 -6.11 -3.10
C GLY A 194 -6.91 -4.93 -3.63
N ASP A 195 -7.57 -3.89 -4.15
CA ASP A 195 -6.89 -2.67 -4.60
C ASP A 195 -6.12 -2.01 -3.45
N PHE A 196 -6.68 -1.94 -2.26
CA PHE A 196 -6.01 -1.36 -1.09
C PHE A 196 -4.84 -2.22 -0.61
N GLY A 197 -4.98 -3.55 -0.63
CA GLY A 197 -3.89 -4.46 -0.32
C GLY A 197 -2.73 -4.34 -1.30
N LEU A 198 -3.05 -4.39 -2.58
CA LEU A 198 -2.07 -4.27 -3.67
C LEU A 198 -1.35 -2.91 -3.65
N LEU A 199 -2.06 -1.83 -3.31
CA LEU A 199 -1.47 -0.51 -3.23
C LEU A 199 -0.36 -0.41 -2.18
N ALA A 200 -0.39 -1.20 -1.13
CA ALA A 200 0.59 -1.15 -0.04
C ALA A 200 2.05 -1.16 -0.54
N PRO A 201 2.53 -2.19 -1.26
CA PRO A 201 3.87 -2.20 -1.86
C PRO A 201 3.99 -1.30 -3.09
N MET A 202 2.94 -1.27 -3.93
CA MET A 202 2.96 -0.56 -5.21
C MET A 202 3.07 0.95 -5.06
N TYR A 203 2.61 1.51 -3.93
CA TYR A 203 2.80 2.92 -3.62
C TYR A 203 4.08 3.17 -2.81
N ALA A 204 4.20 2.59 -1.60
CA ALA A 204 5.17 3.04 -0.62
C ALA A 204 6.63 2.75 -1.00
N HIS A 205 6.88 1.64 -1.69
CA HIS A 205 8.20 1.21 -2.13
C HIS A 205 8.33 1.30 -3.65
N LEU A 206 7.55 0.50 -4.37
CA LEU A 206 7.72 0.29 -5.82
C LEU A 206 7.33 1.51 -6.67
N GLY A 207 6.40 2.35 -6.19
CA GLY A 207 5.98 3.56 -6.89
C GLY A 207 6.63 4.85 -6.35
N ARG A 208 7.45 4.79 -5.29
CA ARG A 208 8.05 5.99 -4.68
C ARG A 208 9.55 5.98 -4.61
N ASP A 209 10.19 4.85 -4.30
CA ASP A 209 11.64 4.79 -4.25
C ASP A 209 12.18 5.01 -5.67
N PRO A 210 13.18 5.87 -5.89
CA PRO A 210 13.54 6.39 -7.22
C PRO A 210 13.79 5.33 -8.29
N HIS A 211 14.48 4.23 -7.95
CA HIS A 211 14.77 3.17 -8.90
C HIS A 211 13.50 2.46 -9.40
N PRO A 212 12.70 1.81 -8.54
CA PRO A 212 11.50 1.11 -9.00
C PRO A 212 10.39 2.05 -9.49
N ALA A 213 10.30 3.29 -8.99
CA ALA A 213 9.33 4.26 -9.50
C ALA A 213 9.62 4.61 -10.96
N ARG A 214 10.88 4.83 -11.33
CA ARG A 214 11.28 5.03 -12.73
C ARG A 214 10.97 3.81 -13.60
N LEU A 215 11.23 2.61 -13.07
CA LEU A 215 10.90 1.36 -13.75
C LEU A 215 9.40 1.25 -14.02
N MET A 216 8.56 1.49 -13.00
CA MET A 216 7.10 1.46 -13.13
C MET A 216 6.61 2.49 -14.15
N GLN A 217 7.11 3.73 -14.10
CA GLN A 217 6.71 4.80 -15.04
C GLN A 217 7.04 4.47 -16.49
N GLN A 218 8.19 3.83 -16.74
CA GLN A 218 8.64 3.51 -18.09
C GLN A 218 8.01 2.23 -18.66
N ARG A 219 7.76 1.23 -17.84
CA ARG A 219 7.30 -0.09 -18.28
C ARG A 219 5.79 -0.28 -18.12
N ALA A 220 5.21 0.29 -17.07
CA ALA A 220 3.82 0.06 -16.69
C ALA A 220 3.10 1.38 -16.36
N PRO A 221 2.92 2.29 -17.34
CA PRO A 221 2.33 3.60 -17.10
C PRO A 221 0.88 3.52 -16.60
N ALA A 222 0.10 2.51 -16.99
CA ALA A 222 -1.26 2.31 -16.49
C ALA A 222 -1.27 1.89 -15.00
N VAL A 223 -0.29 1.08 -14.55
CA VAL A 223 -0.08 0.78 -13.13
C VAL A 223 0.29 2.05 -12.36
N CYS A 224 1.22 2.86 -12.90
CA CYS A 224 1.59 4.14 -12.28
C CYS A 224 0.36 5.04 -12.12
N ARG A 225 -0.48 5.12 -13.15
CA ARG A 225 -1.72 5.90 -13.15
C ARG A 225 -2.76 5.37 -12.15
N TRP A 226 -2.85 4.04 -11.99
CA TRP A 226 -3.68 3.41 -10.95
C TRP A 226 -3.16 3.77 -9.54
N VAL A 227 -1.84 3.75 -9.30
CA VAL A 227 -1.24 4.15 -8.01
C VAL A 227 -1.60 5.60 -7.66
N GLU A 228 -1.54 6.51 -8.63
CA GLU A 228 -1.97 7.91 -8.43
C GLU A 228 -3.45 8.00 -8.07
N ARG A 229 -4.31 7.30 -8.84
CA ARG A 229 -5.76 7.25 -8.68
C ARG A 229 -6.15 6.74 -7.29
N MET A 230 -5.48 5.72 -6.78
CA MET A 230 -5.73 5.16 -5.46
C MET A 230 -5.43 6.13 -4.30
N ASN A 231 -4.66 7.17 -4.53
CA ASN A 231 -4.32 8.21 -3.54
C ASN A 231 -5.18 9.49 -3.67
N ARG A 232 -6.29 9.44 -4.42
CA ARG A 232 -7.25 10.55 -4.59
C ARG A 232 -8.63 10.16 -4.08
N GLU A 233 -9.44 11.17 -3.69
CA GLU A 233 -10.80 10.95 -3.17
C GLU A 233 -11.81 10.52 -4.24
N ASP A 234 -11.69 11.10 -5.42
CA ASP A 234 -12.57 10.84 -6.56
C ASP A 234 -12.18 9.57 -7.33
N GLN A 235 -12.96 9.22 -8.34
CA GLN A 235 -12.67 8.10 -9.22
C GLN A 235 -11.36 8.33 -10.00
N ASP A 236 -11.09 9.59 -10.40
CA ASP A 236 -9.88 10.02 -11.12
C ASP A 236 -9.52 9.10 -12.31
N ALA A 237 -10.48 8.90 -13.19
CA ALA A 237 -10.38 8.03 -14.35
C ALA A 237 -10.77 8.72 -15.67
N PRO A 238 -10.25 9.94 -15.95
CA PRO A 238 -10.64 10.71 -17.15
C PRO A 238 -10.22 10.06 -18.46
N GLU A 239 -9.26 9.14 -18.43
CA GLU A 239 -8.81 8.35 -19.57
C GLU A 239 -9.81 7.27 -20.01
N PHE A 240 -10.81 6.96 -19.21
CA PHE A 240 -11.85 6.00 -19.52
C PHE A 240 -13.15 6.72 -19.94
N PHE A 241 -13.38 6.88 -21.23
CA PHE A 241 -14.49 7.68 -21.78
C PHE A 241 -15.88 7.13 -21.50
N ASN A 242 -15.99 5.80 -21.24
CA ASN A 242 -17.25 5.13 -20.93
C ASN A 242 -17.25 4.60 -19.47
N ALA A 243 -16.80 5.44 -18.53
CA ALA A 243 -16.65 5.06 -17.14
C ALA A 243 -18.00 4.64 -16.54
N GLY A 244 -17.98 3.48 -15.86
CA GLY A 244 -19.04 3.04 -14.96
C GLY A 244 -18.88 3.63 -13.55
N SER A 245 -19.66 3.14 -12.61
CA SER A 245 -19.62 3.60 -11.20
C SER A 245 -19.47 2.48 -10.18
N ASP A 246 -19.57 1.20 -10.60
CA ASP A 246 -19.62 0.06 -9.70
C ASP A 246 -18.68 -1.08 -10.13
N PHE A 247 -18.67 -2.16 -9.38
CA PHE A 247 -18.02 -3.40 -9.79
C PHE A 247 -18.63 -3.95 -11.09
N LEU A 248 -17.91 -4.83 -11.78
CA LEU A 248 -18.42 -5.52 -12.96
C LEU A 248 -19.67 -6.35 -12.60
N ALA A 249 -20.63 -6.36 -13.51
CA ALA A 249 -21.89 -7.09 -13.32
C ALA A 249 -21.67 -8.61 -13.31
N ASP A 250 -22.68 -9.35 -12.90
CA ASP A 250 -22.78 -10.82 -13.02
C ASP A 250 -21.59 -11.59 -12.41
N ASP A 251 -20.96 -11.04 -11.37
CA ASP A 251 -19.80 -11.63 -10.71
C ASP A 251 -18.61 -11.86 -11.67
N GLU A 252 -18.53 -11.05 -12.74
CA GLU A 252 -17.49 -11.15 -13.76
C GLU A 252 -16.12 -10.84 -13.18
N VAL A 253 -15.14 -11.67 -13.55
CA VAL A 253 -13.71 -11.46 -13.26
C VAL A 253 -13.01 -11.27 -14.60
N PRO A 254 -12.32 -10.13 -14.83
CA PRO A 254 -11.58 -9.86 -16.05
C PRO A 254 -10.54 -10.95 -16.34
N GLU A 255 -10.47 -11.42 -17.58
CA GLU A 255 -9.48 -12.42 -18.02
C GLU A 255 -8.05 -11.92 -17.75
N THR A 256 -7.80 -10.62 -17.90
CA THR A 256 -6.53 -9.99 -17.59
C THR A 256 -6.11 -10.16 -16.11
N LEU A 257 -7.06 -10.20 -15.16
CA LEU A 257 -6.74 -10.54 -13.77
C LEU A 257 -6.41 -12.01 -13.56
N VAL A 258 -7.04 -12.88 -14.32
CA VAL A 258 -6.72 -14.33 -14.30
C VAL A 258 -5.29 -14.55 -14.79
N GLU A 259 -4.83 -13.82 -15.82
CA GLU A 259 -3.44 -13.88 -16.27
C GLU A 259 -2.45 -13.38 -15.19
N VAL A 260 -2.78 -12.29 -14.50
CA VAL A 260 -1.96 -11.81 -13.35
C VAL A 260 -1.83 -12.89 -12.27
N LEU A 261 -2.93 -13.60 -11.96
CA LEU A 261 -2.92 -14.66 -10.93
C LEU A 261 -2.11 -15.89 -11.36
N LYS A 262 -2.06 -16.23 -12.65
CA LYS A 262 -1.24 -17.34 -13.16
C LYS A 262 0.25 -17.11 -12.92
N ILE A 263 0.75 -15.90 -13.13
CA ILE A 263 2.15 -15.53 -12.87
C ILE A 263 2.53 -15.76 -11.40
N LEU A 264 1.59 -15.59 -10.49
CA LEU A 264 1.83 -15.73 -9.05
C LEU A 264 1.64 -17.17 -8.54
N ALA A 265 1.08 -18.05 -9.37
CA ALA A 265 0.87 -19.45 -9.03
C ALA A 265 2.04 -20.35 -9.43
N GLU A 266 2.99 -19.85 -10.23
CA GLU A 266 4.24 -20.50 -10.62
C GLU A 266 5.36 -20.24 -9.60
#